data_a9eb0640f7296e4349eee647a33ade35
#
_entry.id   a9eb0640f7296e4349eee647a33ade35
#
_cell.length_a   1.000
_cell.length_b   1.000
_cell.length_c   1.000
_cell.angle_alpha   90.00
_cell.angle_beta   90.00
_cell.angle_gamma   90.00
#
_symmetry.space_group_name_H-M   'P 1'
#
loop_
_entity.id
_entity.type
_entity.pdbx_description
1 polymer ?
#
loop_
_entity_poly.entity_id
_entity_poly.type
_entity_poly.pdbx_seq_one_letter_code
_entity_poly.pdbx_strand_id
1 'polypeptide(L)'
;VDTYESLCDTLDENFDFTSVNFAKLRAVKREDELELLRIAANIGDESFAALLPQLKVGMTENEVRIILETEMLKRGSEEPSFATIIASGSRSSMPHGVASDKVIEAGDFVTIDFGSVYKGYHSDMTRTIVMGPASDLQKKLYSIVLEAQKRGVAAVRAGITGKELDAV
;
A
#
# COMPACT_ATOMS: atom_id res chain seq x y z
N VAL A 1 -17.02 8.87 13.64
CA VAL A 1 -17.58 9.84 14.57
C VAL A 1 -18.62 10.68 13.83
N ASP A 2 -18.21 11.39 12.77
CA ASP A 2 -19.09 12.28 12.00
C ASP A 2 -20.35 11.60 11.42
N THR A 3 -20.23 10.35 10.94
CA THR A 3 -21.38 9.59 10.40
C THR A 3 -22.39 9.22 11.48
N TYR A 4 -21.92 8.86 12.68
CA TYR A 4 -22.80 8.54 13.81
C TYR A 4 -23.57 9.78 14.28
N GLU A 5 -22.87 10.89 14.46
CA GLU A 5 -23.47 12.16 14.85
C GLU A 5 -24.50 12.64 13.82
N SER A 6 -24.16 12.60 12.52
CA SER A 6 -25.07 12.94 11.42
C SER A 6 -26.31 12.04 11.37
N LEU A 7 -26.17 10.73 11.68
CA LEU A 7 -27.31 9.82 11.76
C LEU A 7 -28.18 10.14 12.97
N CYS A 8 -27.60 10.43 14.12
CA CYS A 8 -28.35 10.84 15.32
C CYS A 8 -29.16 12.13 15.11
N ASP A 9 -28.57 13.09 14.37
CA ASP A 9 -29.23 14.36 14.04
C ASP A 9 -30.38 14.21 13.02
N THR A 10 -30.28 13.17 12.16
CA THR A 10 -31.24 12.96 11.06
C THR A 10 -32.39 12.04 11.43
N LEU A 11 -32.17 11.12 12.35
CA LEU A 11 -33.17 10.15 12.82
C LEU A 11 -33.76 10.61 14.14
N ASP A 12 -35.08 10.40 14.32
CA ASP A 12 -35.78 10.83 15.52
C ASP A 12 -35.42 9.95 16.75
N GLU A 13 -35.88 10.34 17.94
CA GLU A 13 -35.55 9.71 19.23
C GLU A 13 -35.99 8.24 19.39
N ASN A 14 -36.61 7.64 18.36
CA ASN A 14 -37.10 6.25 18.40
C ASN A 14 -36.08 5.21 17.92
N PHE A 15 -34.83 5.61 17.63
CA PHE A 15 -33.78 4.72 17.16
C PHE A 15 -32.68 4.52 18.20
N ASP A 16 -32.47 3.26 18.58
CA ASP A 16 -31.31 2.86 19.39
C ASP A 16 -30.15 2.43 18.50
N PHE A 17 -29.02 3.15 18.59
CA PHE A 17 -27.78 2.81 17.84
C PHE A 17 -26.93 1.84 18.64
N THR A 18 -26.68 0.67 18.07
CA THR A 18 -25.75 -0.32 18.64
C THR A 18 -24.52 -0.45 17.77
N SER A 19 -23.33 -0.26 18.36
CA SER A 19 -22.06 -0.51 17.69
C SER A 19 -21.81 -2.01 17.61
N VAL A 20 -21.68 -2.54 16.38
CA VAL A 20 -21.34 -3.95 16.14
C VAL A 20 -19.99 -4.05 15.44
N ASN A 21 -19.07 -4.79 16.03
CA ASN A 21 -17.73 -5.01 15.44
C ASN A 21 -17.71 -6.34 14.68
N PHE A 22 -17.70 -6.26 13.35
CA PHE A 22 -17.59 -7.40 12.45
C PHE A 22 -16.16 -7.86 12.18
N ALA A 23 -15.13 -7.20 12.74
CA ALA A 23 -13.73 -7.51 12.48
C ALA A 23 -13.37 -8.98 12.78
N LYS A 24 -13.95 -9.56 13.84
CA LYS A 24 -13.72 -10.97 14.18
C LYS A 24 -14.25 -11.95 13.13
N LEU A 25 -15.38 -11.61 12.47
CA LEU A 25 -15.95 -12.46 11.41
C LEU A 25 -15.10 -12.45 10.14
N ARG A 26 -14.37 -11.35 9.91
CA ARG A 26 -13.52 -11.16 8.74
C ARG A 26 -12.05 -11.50 8.98
N ALA A 27 -11.65 -11.76 10.23
CA ALA A 27 -10.26 -12.00 10.60
C ALA A 27 -9.73 -13.31 9.99
N VAL A 28 -10.50 -14.38 10.06
CA VAL A 28 -10.15 -15.68 9.48
C VAL A 28 -10.78 -15.79 8.10
N LYS A 29 -9.94 -15.93 7.07
CA LYS A 29 -10.37 -16.04 5.67
C LYS A 29 -10.61 -17.50 5.30
N ARG A 30 -11.62 -17.74 4.46
CA ARG A 30 -11.82 -19.02 3.81
C ARG A 30 -10.84 -19.18 2.64
N GLU A 31 -10.72 -20.40 2.10
CA GLU A 31 -9.77 -20.67 1.01
C GLU A 31 -10.11 -19.91 -0.28
N ASP A 32 -11.40 -19.75 -0.59
CA ASP A 32 -11.86 -18.94 -1.72
C ASP A 32 -11.52 -17.45 -1.56
N GLU A 33 -11.57 -16.91 -0.34
CA GLU A 33 -11.17 -15.54 -0.02
C GLU A 33 -9.64 -15.35 -0.11
N LEU A 34 -8.88 -16.35 0.34
CA LEU A 34 -7.41 -16.33 0.20
C LEU A 34 -6.98 -16.32 -1.27
N GLU A 35 -7.69 -17.04 -2.14
CA GLU A 35 -7.42 -17.01 -3.57
C GLU A 35 -7.67 -15.63 -4.18
N LEU A 36 -8.73 -14.94 -3.80
CA LEU A 36 -9.01 -13.57 -4.26
C LEU A 36 -7.93 -12.59 -3.79
N LEU A 37 -7.44 -12.73 -2.55
CA LEU A 37 -6.32 -11.94 -2.04
C LEU A 37 -5.02 -12.22 -2.81
N ARG A 38 -4.74 -13.48 -3.16
CA ARG A 38 -3.57 -13.84 -3.99
C ARG A 38 -3.65 -13.21 -5.37
N ILE A 39 -4.83 -13.25 -6.01
CA ILE A 39 -5.04 -12.61 -7.31
C ILE A 39 -4.82 -11.10 -7.20
N ALA A 40 -5.40 -10.43 -6.20
CA ALA A 40 -5.19 -9.02 -5.98
C ALA A 40 -3.69 -8.68 -5.77
N ALA A 41 -2.97 -9.45 -4.97
CA ALA A 41 -1.52 -9.26 -4.79
C ALA A 41 -0.74 -9.47 -6.09
N ASN A 42 -1.07 -10.50 -6.87
CA ASN A 42 -0.40 -10.80 -8.14
C ASN A 42 -0.62 -9.71 -9.19
N ILE A 43 -1.81 -9.12 -9.27
CA ILE A 43 -2.08 -7.93 -10.12
C ILE A 43 -1.11 -6.81 -9.76
N GLY A 44 -0.89 -6.55 -8.47
CA GLY A 44 0.06 -5.55 -8.02
C GLY A 44 1.50 -5.87 -8.46
N ASP A 45 1.98 -7.08 -8.20
CA ASP A 45 3.33 -7.50 -8.56
C ASP A 45 3.60 -7.40 -10.07
N GLU A 46 2.69 -7.88 -10.90
CA GLU A 46 2.81 -7.80 -12.37
C GLU A 46 2.75 -6.35 -12.87
N SER A 47 1.93 -5.51 -12.25
CA SER A 47 1.81 -4.09 -12.60
C SER A 47 3.08 -3.32 -12.26
N PHE A 48 3.68 -3.61 -11.09
CA PHE A 48 4.97 -3.04 -10.72
C PHE A 48 6.08 -3.50 -11.67
N ALA A 49 6.12 -4.77 -12.05
CA ALA A 49 7.08 -5.28 -13.02
C ALA A 49 6.95 -4.59 -14.38
N ALA A 50 5.72 -4.28 -14.81
CA ALA A 50 5.46 -3.55 -16.05
C ALA A 50 5.79 -2.05 -15.96
N LEU A 51 5.69 -1.46 -14.77
CA LEU A 51 6.07 -0.07 -14.52
C LEU A 51 7.58 0.14 -14.63
N LEU A 52 8.39 -0.76 -14.05
CA LEU A 52 9.85 -0.59 -13.91
C LEU A 52 10.56 -0.15 -15.19
N PRO A 53 10.35 -0.79 -16.37
CA PRO A 53 11.02 -0.38 -17.60
C PRO A 53 10.56 0.96 -18.16
N GLN A 54 9.45 1.49 -17.69
CA GLN A 54 8.87 2.76 -18.12
C GLN A 54 9.36 3.95 -17.29
N LEU A 55 9.90 3.70 -16.09
CA LEU A 55 10.36 4.74 -15.19
C LEU A 55 11.58 5.48 -15.76
N LYS A 56 11.51 6.80 -15.72
CA LYS A 56 12.59 7.69 -16.21
C LYS A 56 12.75 8.89 -15.30
N VAL A 57 13.97 9.34 -15.14
CA VAL A 57 14.29 10.65 -14.56
C VAL A 57 13.58 11.73 -15.39
N GLY A 58 13.00 12.70 -14.75
CA GLY A 58 12.22 13.77 -15.37
C GLY A 58 10.71 13.54 -15.40
N MET A 59 10.24 12.33 -15.10
CA MET A 59 8.80 12.09 -14.88
C MET A 59 8.34 12.71 -13.56
N THR A 60 7.08 13.11 -13.50
CA THR A 60 6.45 13.50 -12.24
C THR A 60 5.96 12.27 -11.47
N GLU A 61 5.81 12.42 -10.15
CA GLU A 61 5.19 11.37 -9.32
C GLU A 61 3.78 10.99 -9.84
N ASN A 62 2.99 11.99 -10.28
CA ASN A 62 1.67 11.78 -10.87
C ASN A 62 1.72 10.98 -12.17
N GLU A 63 2.68 11.22 -13.06
CA GLU A 63 2.84 10.43 -14.28
C GLU A 63 3.12 8.96 -13.97
N VAL A 64 4.00 8.69 -12.98
CA VAL A 64 4.30 7.33 -12.52
C VAL A 64 3.06 6.66 -11.93
N ARG A 65 2.28 7.39 -11.10
CA ARG A 65 1.00 6.92 -10.56
C ARG A 65 0.04 6.49 -11.66
N ILE A 66 -0.17 7.34 -12.66
CA ILE A 66 -1.09 7.07 -13.77
C ILE A 66 -0.69 5.79 -14.53
N ILE A 67 0.60 5.61 -14.79
CA ILE A 67 1.10 4.40 -15.46
C ILE A 67 0.79 3.17 -14.59
N LEU A 68 1.14 3.20 -13.31
CA LEU A 68 0.93 2.07 -12.40
C LEU A 68 -0.54 1.69 -12.26
N GLU A 69 -1.41 2.67 -12.01
CA GLU A 69 -2.85 2.44 -11.92
C GLU A 69 -3.43 1.90 -13.23
N THR A 70 -2.97 2.43 -14.37
CA THR A 70 -3.36 1.91 -15.69
C THR A 70 -2.93 0.44 -15.88
N GLU A 71 -1.74 0.08 -15.43
CA GLU A 71 -1.26 -1.31 -15.51
C GLU A 71 -2.06 -2.24 -14.57
N MET A 72 -2.48 -1.78 -13.39
CA MET A 72 -3.37 -2.53 -12.50
C MET A 72 -4.75 -2.75 -13.13
N LEU A 73 -5.36 -1.71 -13.70
CA LEU A 73 -6.66 -1.81 -14.38
C LEU A 73 -6.61 -2.78 -15.58
N LYS A 74 -5.56 -2.73 -16.40
CA LYS A 74 -5.35 -3.65 -17.53
C LYS A 74 -5.29 -5.13 -17.10
N ARG A 75 -4.86 -5.39 -15.87
CA ARG A 75 -4.74 -6.75 -15.30
C ARG A 75 -5.96 -7.18 -14.50
N GLY A 76 -7.02 -6.37 -14.50
CA GLY A 76 -8.29 -6.72 -13.90
C GLY A 76 -8.51 -6.18 -12.49
N SER A 77 -7.71 -5.22 -12.04
CA SER A 77 -8.07 -4.45 -10.85
C SER A 77 -9.34 -3.65 -11.11
N GLU A 78 -10.26 -3.65 -10.16
CA GLU A 78 -11.48 -2.83 -10.22
C GLU A 78 -11.15 -1.36 -9.99
N GLU A 79 -10.25 -1.09 -9.06
CA GLU A 79 -9.77 0.24 -8.67
C GLU A 79 -8.48 0.12 -7.85
N PRO A 80 -7.75 1.20 -7.55
CA PRO A 80 -6.70 1.20 -6.54
C PRO A 80 -7.28 0.92 -5.15
N SER A 81 -6.58 0.13 -4.33
CA SER A 81 -6.99 -0.20 -2.94
C SER A 81 -7.08 1.03 -2.04
N PHE A 82 -6.27 2.04 -2.33
CA PHE A 82 -6.15 3.31 -1.62
C PHE A 82 -5.50 4.34 -2.54
N ALA A 83 -5.39 5.59 -2.10
CA ALA A 83 -4.70 6.64 -2.86
C ALA A 83 -3.22 6.24 -3.06
N THR A 84 -2.83 5.93 -4.27
CA THR A 84 -1.48 5.47 -4.63
C THR A 84 -0.43 6.49 -4.22
N ILE A 85 0.57 6.05 -3.48
CA ILE A 85 1.69 6.87 -3.05
C ILE A 85 2.86 6.69 -4.02
N ILE A 86 3.32 7.78 -4.58
CA ILE A 86 4.60 7.87 -5.28
C ILE A 86 5.34 9.03 -4.64
N ALA A 87 6.32 8.74 -3.81
CA ALA A 87 7.05 9.76 -3.06
C ALA A 87 8.54 9.67 -3.37
N SER A 88 9.12 10.75 -3.91
CA SER A 88 10.49 10.76 -4.42
C SER A 88 11.38 11.76 -3.68
N GLY A 89 12.69 11.46 -3.62
CA GLY A 89 13.70 12.30 -2.96
C GLY A 89 13.39 12.51 -1.48
N SER A 90 13.33 13.75 -1.02
CA SER A 90 12.99 14.08 0.36
C SER A 90 11.57 13.65 0.77
N ARG A 91 10.67 13.57 -0.18
CA ARG A 91 9.30 13.11 0.07
C ARG A 91 9.20 11.60 0.33
N SER A 92 10.20 10.80 -0.07
CA SER A 92 10.22 9.34 0.16
C SER A 92 10.22 8.94 1.64
N SER A 93 10.47 9.89 2.55
CA SER A 93 10.33 9.71 4.00
C SER A 93 8.92 9.98 4.54
N MET A 94 7.99 10.43 3.70
CA MET A 94 6.62 10.75 4.12
C MET A 94 5.73 9.51 4.03
N PRO A 95 5.19 8.99 5.16
CA PRO A 95 4.37 7.76 5.16
C PRO A 95 3.11 7.89 4.30
N HIS A 96 2.58 9.10 4.16
CA HIS A 96 1.38 9.40 3.36
C HIS A 96 1.67 10.40 2.25
N GLY A 97 2.83 10.25 1.60
CA GLY A 97 3.28 11.10 0.50
C GLY A 97 2.54 10.81 -0.80
N VAL A 98 1.23 11.10 -0.87
CA VAL A 98 0.44 10.96 -2.09
C VAL A 98 1.16 11.61 -3.28
N ALA A 99 1.06 10.98 -4.45
CA ALA A 99 1.71 11.44 -5.67
C ALA A 99 1.40 12.92 -5.99
N SER A 100 2.43 13.65 -6.36
CA SER A 100 2.38 15.09 -6.66
C SER A 100 2.99 15.40 -8.03
N ASP A 101 3.07 16.69 -8.35
CA ASP A 101 3.76 17.16 -9.56
C ASP A 101 5.29 17.30 -9.38
N LYS A 102 5.84 16.82 -8.25
CA LYS A 102 7.29 16.76 -8.08
C LYS A 102 7.91 15.92 -9.17
N VAL A 103 8.92 16.48 -9.81
CA VAL A 103 9.75 15.79 -10.81
C VAL A 103 10.73 14.86 -10.09
N ILE A 104 10.83 13.63 -10.54
CA ILE A 104 11.76 12.62 -10.05
C ILE A 104 13.15 12.90 -10.64
N GLU A 105 14.16 12.98 -9.77
CA GLU A 105 15.53 13.32 -10.12
C GLU A 105 16.45 12.08 -10.06
N ALA A 106 17.60 12.18 -10.73
CA ALA A 106 18.62 11.15 -10.63
C ALA A 106 19.17 11.05 -9.20
N GLY A 107 19.24 9.84 -8.68
CA GLY A 107 19.65 9.57 -7.29
C GLY A 107 18.51 9.61 -6.28
N ASP A 108 17.30 9.98 -6.65
CA ASP A 108 16.16 9.92 -5.74
C ASP A 108 15.85 8.49 -5.29
N PHE A 109 15.59 8.29 -4.00
CA PHE A 109 14.71 7.21 -3.59
C PHE A 109 13.30 7.50 -4.11
N VAL A 110 12.62 6.47 -4.61
CA VAL A 110 11.22 6.54 -4.95
C VAL A 110 10.50 5.45 -4.20
N THR A 111 9.69 5.84 -3.22
CA THR A 111 8.78 4.94 -2.50
C THR A 111 7.47 4.88 -3.28
N ILE A 112 7.09 3.67 -3.64
CA ILE A 112 5.90 3.34 -4.43
C ILE A 112 5.04 2.44 -3.56
N ASP A 113 3.92 2.97 -3.07
CA ASP A 113 2.99 2.27 -2.19
C ASP A 113 1.62 2.22 -2.85
N PHE A 114 1.14 1.02 -3.12
CA PHE A 114 0.02 0.77 -4.00
C PHE A 114 -0.66 -0.56 -3.70
N GLY A 115 -1.88 -0.70 -4.17
CA GLY A 115 -2.61 -1.95 -4.09
C GLY A 115 -3.73 -2.01 -5.11
N SER A 116 -4.20 -3.19 -5.41
CA SER A 116 -5.30 -3.46 -6.33
C SER A 116 -6.52 -4.02 -5.60
N VAL A 117 -7.69 -3.81 -6.18
CA VAL A 117 -8.95 -4.42 -5.73
C VAL A 117 -9.37 -5.47 -6.75
N TYR A 118 -9.64 -6.69 -6.31
CA TYR A 118 -10.18 -7.75 -7.14
C TYR A 118 -11.35 -8.43 -6.44
N LYS A 119 -12.54 -8.33 -7.02
CA LYS A 119 -13.80 -8.83 -6.44
C LYS A 119 -14.01 -8.40 -4.99
N GLY A 120 -13.70 -7.11 -4.71
CA GLY A 120 -13.82 -6.51 -3.39
C GLY A 120 -12.73 -6.91 -2.39
N TYR A 121 -11.69 -7.66 -2.79
CA TYR A 121 -10.52 -8.00 -1.97
C TYR A 121 -9.35 -7.11 -2.34
N HIS A 122 -8.69 -6.57 -1.31
CA HIS A 122 -7.66 -5.55 -1.45
C HIS A 122 -6.27 -6.15 -1.25
N SER A 123 -5.32 -5.75 -2.10
CA SER A 123 -3.90 -5.91 -1.83
C SER A 123 -3.28 -4.60 -1.37
N ASP A 124 -2.11 -4.70 -0.76
CA ASP A 124 -1.34 -3.59 -0.23
C ASP A 124 0.14 -3.96 -0.27
N MET A 125 0.96 -3.17 -0.96
CA MET A 125 2.38 -3.43 -1.07
C MET A 125 3.20 -2.17 -1.32
N THR A 126 4.35 -2.10 -0.68
CA THR A 126 5.32 -1.03 -0.89
C THR A 126 6.58 -1.56 -1.59
N ARG A 127 7.09 -0.81 -2.54
CA ARG A 127 8.40 -1.03 -3.18
C ARG A 127 9.18 0.28 -3.17
N THR A 128 10.47 0.17 -2.90
CA THR A 128 11.39 1.33 -2.93
C THR A 128 12.50 1.07 -3.92
N ILE A 129 12.73 2.02 -4.80
CA ILE A 129 13.80 1.99 -5.80
C ILE A 129 14.66 3.25 -5.72
N VAL A 130 15.80 3.23 -6.41
CA VAL A 130 16.63 4.41 -6.64
C VAL A 130 16.68 4.71 -8.14
N MET A 131 16.52 5.98 -8.50
CA MET A 131 16.62 6.41 -9.88
C MET A 131 18.08 6.54 -10.32
N GLY A 132 18.63 5.47 -10.90
CA GLY A 132 20.02 5.34 -11.28
C GLY A 132 20.87 4.56 -10.26
N PRO A 133 22.21 4.75 -10.23
CA PRO A 133 23.10 4.04 -9.31
C PRO A 133 22.85 4.45 -7.86
N ALA A 134 22.58 3.47 -7.01
CA ALA A 134 22.43 3.72 -5.57
C ALA A 134 23.77 4.01 -4.91
N SER A 135 23.83 5.06 -4.09
CA SER A 135 24.97 5.38 -3.23
C SER A 135 25.13 4.33 -2.11
N ASP A 136 26.32 4.29 -1.48
CA ASP A 136 26.58 3.36 -0.38
C ASP A 136 25.70 3.65 0.85
N LEU A 137 25.38 4.94 1.09
CA LEU A 137 24.43 5.30 2.14
C LEU A 137 23.03 4.76 1.84
N GLN A 138 22.55 4.89 0.61
CA GLN A 138 21.25 4.36 0.20
C GLN A 138 21.18 2.84 0.33
N LYS A 139 22.22 2.14 -0.11
CA LYS A 139 22.32 0.67 0.04
C LYS A 139 22.29 0.27 1.51
N LYS A 140 23.03 0.99 2.37
CA LYS A 140 23.05 0.75 3.82
C LYS A 140 21.67 0.96 4.44
N LEU A 141 21.00 2.07 4.15
CA LEU A 141 19.66 2.36 4.67
C LEU A 141 18.65 1.31 4.20
N TYR A 142 18.64 0.98 2.92
CA TYR A 142 17.76 -0.05 2.36
C TYR A 142 17.99 -1.41 3.02
N SER A 143 19.26 -1.81 3.25
CA SER A 143 19.58 -3.10 3.87
C SER A 143 19.12 -3.18 5.34
N ILE A 144 19.15 -2.09 6.08
CA ILE A 144 18.64 -2.04 7.46
C ILE A 144 17.12 -2.27 7.47
N VAL A 145 16.38 -1.56 6.60
CA VAL A 145 14.92 -1.70 6.51
C VAL A 145 14.55 -3.11 6.02
N LEU A 146 15.26 -3.63 5.02
CA LEU A 146 15.04 -4.99 4.50
C LEU A 146 15.27 -6.06 5.58
N GLU A 147 16.31 -5.90 6.40
CA GLU A 147 16.59 -6.83 7.51
C GLU A 147 15.48 -6.77 8.56
N ALA A 148 15.04 -5.58 8.95
CA ALA A 148 13.93 -5.41 9.88
C ALA A 148 12.63 -6.05 9.35
N GLN A 149 12.30 -5.81 8.07
CA GLN A 149 11.14 -6.41 7.41
C GLN A 149 11.22 -7.95 7.41
N LYS A 150 12.37 -8.52 7.05
CA LYS A 150 12.57 -9.99 7.07
C LYS A 150 12.40 -10.58 8.46
N ARG A 151 12.93 -9.93 9.49
CA ARG A 151 12.75 -10.36 10.88
C ARG A 151 11.29 -10.30 11.30
N GLY A 152 10.60 -9.19 10.98
CA GLY A 152 9.18 -9.05 11.25
C GLY A 152 8.36 -10.18 10.62
N VAL A 153 8.55 -10.43 9.32
CA VAL A 153 7.86 -11.53 8.61
C VAL A 153 8.15 -12.90 9.24
N ALA A 154 9.41 -13.18 9.60
CA ALA A 154 9.80 -14.44 10.22
C ALA A 154 9.25 -14.63 11.65
N ALA A 155 8.96 -13.51 12.34
CA ALA A 155 8.42 -13.55 13.70
C ALA A 155 6.90 -13.75 13.74
N VAL A 156 6.19 -13.53 12.63
CA VAL A 156 4.73 -13.69 12.57
C VAL A 156 4.33 -15.13 12.86
N ARG A 157 3.51 -15.31 13.90
CA ARG A 157 2.94 -16.60 14.30
C ARG A 157 1.65 -16.42 15.08
N ALA A 158 0.84 -17.45 15.14
CA ALA A 158 -0.37 -17.43 15.96
C ALA A 158 -0.03 -17.14 17.44
N GLY A 159 -0.76 -16.23 18.05
CA GLY A 159 -0.59 -15.84 19.45
C GLY A 159 0.41 -14.71 19.71
N ILE A 160 1.21 -14.28 18.72
CA ILE A 160 2.06 -13.09 18.89
C ILE A 160 1.19 -11.82 18.94
N THR A 161 1.51 -10.91 19.84
CA THR A 161 0.86 -9.60 19.90
C THR A 161 1.52 -8.62 18.93
N GLY A 162 0.77 -7.57 18.50
CA GLY A 162 1.35 -6.50 17.68
C GLY A 162 2.56 -5.83 18.35
N LYS A 163 2.51 -5.63 19.68
CA LYS A 163 3.62 -5.04 20.44
C LYS A 163 4.87 -5.92 20.44
N GLU A 164 4.71 -7.24 20.53
CA GLU A 164 5.85 -8.18 20.47
C GLU A 164 6.44 -8.22 19.06
N LEU A 165 5.61 -8.13 18.03
CA LEU A 165 6.06 -8.10 16.64
C LEU A 165 6.80 -6.80 16.31
N ASP A 166 6.32 -5.66 16.80
CA ASP A 166 6.95 -4.36 16.61
C ASP A 166 8.34 -4.26 17.31
N ALA A 167 8.56 -5.05 18.35
CA ALA A 167 9.81 -5.08 19.10
C ALA A 167 10.93 -5.96 18.47
N VAL A 168 10.66 -6.63 17.33
CA VAL A 168 11.61 -7.51 16.62
C VAL A 168 12.57 -6.71 15.75
#